data_630cdc5649c86bcb75223a16daeb4e41
#
_entry.id   630cdc5649c86bcb75223a16daeb4e41
#
_cell.length_a   1.000
_cell.length_b   1.000
_cell.length_c   1.000
_cell.angle_alpha   90.00
_cell.angle_beta   90.00
_cell.angle_gamma   90.00
#
_symmetry.space_group_name_H-M   'P 1'
#
loop_
_entity.id
_entity.type
_entity.pdbx_description
1 polymer ?
#
loop_
_entity_poly.entity_id
_entity_poly.type
_entity_poly.pdbx_seq_one_letter_code
_entity_poly.pdbx_strand_id
1 'polypeptide(L)'
;SWRTELNFTGDLGKFGTLSMKGYYFDSHRGLPGSVIFYNDYSGERLWDRNAFAQIHYENHITEKFTFQAQAKYNYSWMRHLDVDNKYESGRQDDRYTQKEYYLSISGLYSLADHLSLAVAEDYFINSLDNTIPECPFPKRYTSLTALAIQYKDPRLTATTSLLGTYITENVERGDRPSDRKRLSPAVSLSWRVLSDHNFRLRASYKDIFRVPTFNDLYYLRIGNTDLKPERATQYNVGMTWSGLLPFINY
;
A
#
# COMPACT_ATOMS: atom_id res chain seq x y z
N SER A 1 -10.27 -17.69 15.99
CA SER A 1 -10.39 -16.68 14.92
C SER A 1 -11.46 -17.07 13.91
N TRP A 2 -12.08 -16.10 13.31
CA TRP A 2 -13.13 -16.27 12.31
C TRP A 2 -12.95 -15.23 11.20
N ARG A 3 -13.25 -15.64 9.98
CA ARG A 3 -13.06 -14.84 8.79
C ARG A 3 -14.20 -15.07 7.80
N THR A 4 -14.71 -13.99 7.22
CA THR A 4 -15.69 -14.01 6.13
C THR A 4 -15.25 -13.10 5.01
N GLU A 5 -15.47 -13.55 3.79
CA GLU A 5 -15.18 -12.82 2.57
C GLU A 5 -16.33 -12.99 1.58
N LEU A 6 -16.75 -11.88 0.98
CA LEU A 6 -17.76 -11.81 -0.06
C LEU A 6 -17.17 -11.12 -1.28
N ASN A 7 -17.31 -11.72 -2.44
CA ASN A 7 -16.90 -11.17 -3.72
C ASN A 7 -18.07 -11.19 -4.68
N PHE A 8 -18.28 -10.09 -5.37
CA PHE A 8 -19.27 -9.95 -6.42
C PHE A 8 -18.63 -9.27 -7.62
N THR A 9 -18.89 -9.79 -8.82
CA THR A 9 -18.48 -9.15 -10.09
C THR A 9 -19.65 -9.21 -11.03
N GLY A 10 -20.05 -8.05 -11.57
CA GLY A 10 -21.13 -7.89 -12.54
C GLY A 10 -20.59 -7.26 -13.83
N ASP A 11 -20.89 -7.88 -14.94
CA ASP A 11 -20.70 -7.30 -16.26
C ASP A 11 -21.95 -6.45 -16.60
N LEU A 12 -21.73 -5.14 -16.83
CA LEU A 12 -22.76 -4.17 -17.16
C LEU A 12 -22.84 -3.93 -18.69
N GLY A 13 -22.26 -4.82 -19.48
CA GLY A 13 -22.18 -4.73 -20.93
C GLY A 13 -21.41 -3.49 -21.38
N LYS A 14 -22.03 -2.63 -22.17
CA LYS A 14 -21.39 -1.39 -22.65
C LYS A 14 -20.99 -0.40 -21.55
N PHE A 15 -21.49 -0.59 -20.33
CA PHE A 15 -21.16 0.25 -19.17
C PHE A 15 -20.01 -0.31 -18.34
N GLY A 16 -19.32 -1.37 -18.83
CA GLY A 16 -18.13 -1.91 -18.18
C GLY A 16 -18.41 -2.95 -17.11
N THR A 17 -17.48 -3.11 -16.19
CA THR A 17 -17.50 -4.14 -15.14
C THR A 17 -17.47 -3.48 -13.79
N LEU A 18 -18.33 -3.96 -12.88
CA LEU A 18 -18.36 -3.55 -11.46
C LEU A 18 -17.98 -4.74 -10.60
N SER A 19 -16.97 -4.57 -9.74
CA SER A 19 -16.57 -5.57 -8.76
C SER A 19 -16.69 -5.01 -7.35
N MET A 20 -17.20 -5.81 -6.43
CA MET A 20 -17.34 -5.48 -5.02
C MET A 20 -16.70 -6.56 -4.17
N LYS A 21 -16.02 -6.15 -3.11
CA LYS A 21 -15.43 -7.07 -2.16
C LYS A 21 -15.69 -6.59 -0.74
N GLY A 22 -16.15 -7.52 0.12
CA GLY A 22 -16.31 -7.33 1.54
C GLY A 22 -15.49 -8.36 2.30
N TYR A 23 -14.88 -7.93 3.40
CA TYR A 23 -14.06 -8.79 4.25
C TYR A 23 -14.27 -8.42 5.72
N TYR A 24 -14.32 -9.45 6.56
CA TYR A 24 -14.31 -9.31 8.01
C TYR A 24 -13.45 -10.40 8.65
N PHE A 25 -12.68 -10.01 9.65
CA PHE A 25 -11.85 -10.90 10.46
C PHE A 25 -11.96 -10.51 11.94
N ASP A 26 -12.13 -11.51 12.80
CA ASP A 26 -12.10 -11.37 14.27
C ASP A 26 -11.19 -12.46 14.85
N SER A 27 -10.32 -12.09 15.76
CA SER A 27 -9.38 -13.00 16.41
C SER A 27 -9.19 -12.62 17.86
N HIS A 28 -9.11 -13.63 18.71
CA HIS A 28 -8.71 -13.54 20.10
C HIS A 28 -7.63 -14.58 20.37
N ARG A 29 -6.48 -14.17 20.89
CA ARG A 29 -5.35 -15.05 21.15
C ARG A 29 -4.60 -14.65 22.42
N GLY A 30 -4.01 -15.65 23.10
CA GLY A 30 -2.98 -15.46 24.11
C GLY A 30 -1.66 -15.11 23.42
N LEU A 31 -0.88 -14.21 24.02
CA LEU A 31 0.48 -13.94 23.61
C LEU A 31 1.45 -14.69 24.54
N PRO A 32 2.56 -15.24 24.01
CA PRO A 32 3.62 -15.73 24.87
C PRO A 32 4.20 -14.51 25.62
N GLY A 33 4.29 -14.59 26.93
CA GLY A 33 4.97 -13.56 27.70
C GLY A 33 6.47 -13.50 27.41
N SER A 34 7.18 -12.63 28.11
CA SER A 34 8.63 -12.55 28.01
C SER A 34 9.27 -13.92 28.23
N VAL A 35 10.12 -14.37 27.30
CA VAL A 35 10.90 -15.60 27.42
C VAL A 35 11.95 -15.39 28.50
N ILE A 36 11.55 -15.44 29.76
CA ILE A 36 12.42 -15.36 30.92
C ILE A 36 12.39 -16.75 31.59
N PHE A 37 13.54 -17.25 32.04
CA PHE A 37 13.60 -18.43 32.90
C PHE A 37 12.58 -18.28 34.04
N TYR A 38 11.66 -19.22 34.20
CA TYR A 38 10.59 -19.28 35.21
C TYR A 38 9.28 -18.52 34.87
N ASN A 39 9.04 -18.13 33.63
CA ASN A 39 7.74 -17.59 33.24
C ASN A 39 6.87 -18.69 32.61
N ASP A 40 6.20 -19.49 33.43
CA ASP A 40 5.32 -20.58 32.97
C ASP A 40 3.92 -20.09 32.57
N TYR A 41 3.62 -18.82 32.80
CA TYR A 41 2.30 -18.25 32.53
C TYR A 41 2.38 -16.83 32.00
N SER A 42 1.64 -16.57 30.91
CA SER A 42 1.41 -15.22 30.39
C SER A 42 -0.08 -14.88 30.41
N GLY A 43 -0.41 -13.78 31.10
CA GLY A 43 -1.73 -13.18 31.11
C GLY A 43 -2.05 -12.32 29.89
N GLU A 44 -1.09 -12.13 29.00
CA GLU A 44 -1.23 -11.26 27.83
C GLU A 44 -2.27 -11.79 26.85
N ARG A 45 -3.14 -10.90 26.37
CA ARG A 45 -4.20 -11.21 25.42
C ARG A 45 -4.24 -10.16 24.32
N LEU A 46 -4.50 -10.63 23.09
CA LEU A 46 -4.64 -9.77 21.91
C LEU A 46 -5.96 -10.10 21.20
N TRP A 47 -6.72 -9.06 20.93
CA TRP A 47 -7.91 -9.09 20.07
C TRP A 47 -7.64 -8.26 18.84
N ASP A 48 -7.94 -8.81 17.68
CA ASP A 48 -7.83 -8.12 16.38
C ASP A 48 -9.16 -8.21 15.64
N ARG A 49 -9.63 -7.09 15.12
CA ARG A 49 -10.76 -7.01 14.20
C ARG A 49 -10.35 -6.20 12.99
N ASN A 50 -10.55 -6.78 11.82
CA ASN A 50 -10.28 -6.11 10.56
C ASN A 50 -11.49 -6.26 9.65
N ALA A 51 -11.93 -5.17 9.06
CA ALA A 51 -13.00 -5.17 8.09
C ALA A 51 -12.67 -4.23 6.94
N PHE A 52 -13.03 -4.61 5.72
CA PHE A 52 -13.03 -3.66 4.62
C PHE A 52 -14.19 -3.91 3.65
N ALA A 53 -14.58 -2.85 2.98
CA ALA A 53 -15.44 -2.88 1.80
C ALA A 53 -14.75 -2.13 0.67
N GLN A 54 -14.80 -2.71 -0.53
CA GLN A 54 -14.15 -2.17 -1.73
C GLN A 54 -15.11 -2.28 -2.90
N ILE A 55 -15.10 -1.25 -3.75
CA ILE A 55 -15.79 -1.20 -5.03
C ILE A 55 -14.74 -0.84 -6.08
N HIS A 56 -14.74 -1.56 -7.19
CA HIS A 56 -13.92 -1.29 -8.36
C HIS A 56 -14.80 -1.28 -9.60
N TYR A 57 -14.63 -0.25 -10.39
CA TYR A 57 -15.31 -0.07 -11.67
C TYR A 57 -14.28 0.10 -12.77
N GLU A 58 -14.49 -0.59 -13.90
CA GLU A 58 -13.66 -0.48 -15.10
C GLU A 58 -14.57 -0.40 -16.34
N ASN A 59 -14.24 0.52 -17.25
CA ASN A 59 -14.93 0.65 -18.50
C ASN A 59 -13.95 1.01 -19.65
N HIS A 60 -14.04 0.29 -20.74
CA HIS A 60 -13.45 0.62 -22.02
C HIS A 60 -14.38 1.56 -22.78
N ILE A 61 -14.33 2.87 -22.45
CA ILE A 61 -15.24 3.89 -23.00
C ILE A 61 -15.12 3.98 -24.53
N THR A 62 -13.90 3.80 -25.04
CA THR A 62 -13.59 3.67 -26.47
C THR A 62 -12.51 2.61 -26.66
N GLU A 63 -12.22 2.21 -27.91
CA GLU A 63 -11.09 1.31 -28.22
C GLU A 63 -9.72 1.86 -27.74
N LYS A 64 -9.62 3.17 -27.54
CA LYS A 64 -8.39 3.86 -27.13
C LYS A 64 -8.39 4.31 -25.69
N PHE A 65 -9.54 4.33 -25.01
CA PHE A 65 -9.64 4.90 -23.66
C PHE A 65 -10.30 3.95 -22.69
N THR A 66 -9.52 3.56 -21.67
CA THR A 66 -10.00 2.81 -20.50
C THR A 66 -10.02 3.70 -19.28
N PHE A 67 -11.13 3.69 -18.58
CA PHE A 67 -11.34 4.39 -17.31
C PHE A 67 -11.48 3.39 -16.17
N GLN A 68 -10.88 3.68 -15.02
CA GLN A 68 -11.05 2.90 -13.80
C GLN A 68 -11.32 3.83 -12.62
N ALA A 69 -12.18 3.38 -11.72
CA ALA A 69 -12.44 4.05 -10.44
C ALA A 69 -12.52 3.01 -9.32
N GLN A 70 -11.96 3.33 -8.17
CA GLN A 70 -11.96 2.46 -7.02
C GLN A 70 -12.23 3.24 -5.75
N ALA A 71 -13.07 2.68 -4.88
CA ALA A 71 -13.26 3.20 -3.53
C ALA A 71 -13.11 2.04 -2.53
N LYS A 72 -12.47 2.33 -1.38
CA LYS A 72 -12.28 1.37 -0.31
C LYS A 72 -12.44 2.05 1.05
N TYR A 73 -13.14 1.40 1.94
CA TYR A 73 -13.11 1.70 3.37
C TYR A 73 -12.45 0.54 4.11
N ASN A 74 -11.48 0.84 4.96
CA ASN A 74 -10.77 -0.13 5.79
C ASN A 74 -10.89 0.27 7.26
N TYR A 75 -11.22 -0.70 8.09
CA TYR A 75 -11.33 -0.58 9.54
C TYR A 75 -10.44 -1.62 10.21
N SER A 76 -9.59 -1.20 11.13
CA SER A 76 -8.77 -2.08 11.96
C SER A 76 -8.93 -1.68 13.42
N TRP A 77 -9.23 -2.64 14.27
CA TRP A 77 -9.29 -2.46 15.71
C TRP A 77 -8.46 -3.52 16.40
N MET A 78 -7.66 -3.11 17.36
CA MET A 78 -6.82 -3.99 18.15
C MET A 78 -6.95 -3.62 19.61
N ARG A 79 -7.00 -4.64 20.49
CA ARG A 79 -6.89 -4.49 21.94
C ARG A 79 -5.78 -5.37 22.45
N HIS A 80 -4.83 -4.80 23.16
CA HIS A 80 -3.79 -5.50 23.90
C HIS A 80 -4.04 -5.35 25.38
N LEU A 81 -4.17 -6.47 26.07
CA LEU A 81 -4.32 -6.54 27.52
C LEU A 81 -3.12 -7.29 28.12
N ASP A 82 -2.41 -6.65 29.03
CA ASP A 82 -1.38 -7.26 29.85
C ASP A 82 -1.77 -7.07 31.33
N VAL A 83 -1.90 -8.17 32.06
CA VAL A 83 -2.33 -8.21 33.47
C VAL A 83 -1.19 -8.43 34.45
N ASP A 84 0.06 -8.30 34.00
CA ASP A 84 1.21 -8.45 34.87
C ASP A 84 1.32 -7.27 35.86
N ASN A 85 1.67 -7.57 37.11
CA ASN A 85 1.78 -6.58 38.19
C ASN A 85 2.91 -5.55 38.04
N LYS A 86 3.58 -5.49 36.90
CA LYS A 86 4.65 -4.53 36.60
C LYS A 86 4.14 -3.09 36.33
N TYR A 87 2.83 -2.89 36.24
CA TYR A 87 2.19 -1.61 36.00
C TYR A 87 1.60 -1.04 37.29
N GLU A 88 1.69 0.29 37.51
CA GLU A 88 1.09 0.97 38.67
C GLU A 88 -0.43 0.72 38.76
N SER A 89 -1.12 0.60 37.62
CA SER A 89 -2.55 0.28 37.53
C SER A 89 -2.86 -1.22 37.69
N GLY A 90 -1.84 -2.10 37.88
CA GLY A 90 -1.97 -3.54 37.91
C GLY A 90 -2.28 -4.19 36.54
N ARG A 91 -2.48 -3.41 35.50
CA ARG A 91 -2.72 -3.90 34.14
C ARG A 91 -2.48 -2.80 33.11
N GLN A 92 -2.21 -3.22 31.88
CA GLN A 92 -2.21 -2.37 30.68
C GLN A 92 -3.33 -2.84 29.76
N ASP A 93 -4.25 -1.95 29.37
CA ASP A 93 -5.38 -2.25 28.45
C ASP A 93 -5.39 -1.19 27.35
N ASP A 94 -4.65 -1.47 26.29
CA ASP A 94 -4.48 -0.54 25.17
C ASP A 94 -5.40 -0.93 24.01
N ARG A 95 -6.06 0.05 23.44
CA ARG A 95 -6.94 -0.13 22.28
C ARG A 95 -6.53 0.83 21.20
N TYR A 96 -6.53 0.33 19.98
CA TYR A 96 -6.18 1.07 18.77
C TYR A 96 -7.29 0.90 17.75
N THR A 97 -7.73 1.99 17.16
CA THR A 97 -8.68 2.00 16.04
C THR A 97 -8.06 2.79 14.90
N GLN A 98 -7.91 2.14 13.76
CA GLN A 98 -7.49 2.79 12.52
C GLN A 98 -8.61 2.73 11.50
N LYS A 99 -8.84 3.83 10.81
CA LYS A 99 -9.79 3.94 9.71
C LYS A 99 -9.07 4.52 8.51
N GLU A 100 -9.32 3.94 7.34
CA GLU A 100 -8.81 4.43 6.07
C GLU A 100 -9.93 4.51 5.06
N TYR A 101 -10.03 5.66 4.41
CA TYR A 101 -10.83 5.87 3.23
C TYR A 101 -9.87 6.05 2.06
N TYR A 102 -10.10 5.32 1.01
CA TYR A 102 -9.32 5.36 -0.22
C TYR A 102 -10.24 5.59 -1.40
N LEU A 103 -9.85 6.50 -2.26
CA LEU A 103 -10.47 6.76 -3.56
C LEU A 103 -9.36 6.81 -4.60
N SER A 104 -9.55 6.12 -5.72
CA SER A 104 -8.67 6.14 -6.89
C SER A 104 -9.48 6.36 -8.14
N ILE A 105 -8.98 7.19 -9.04
CA ILE A 105 -9.45 7.31 -10.40
C ILE A 105 -8.25 7.24 -11.35
N SER A 106 -8.40 6.53 -12.47
CA SER A 106 -7.34 6.46 -13.47
C SER A 106 -7.90 6.37 -14.88
N GLY A 107 -7.13 6.87 -15.82
CA GLY A 107 -7.39 6.81 -17.23
C GLY A 107 -6.15 6.34 -17.99
N LEU A 108 -6.34 5.39 -18.91
CA LEU A 108 -5.34 4.93 -19.86
C LEU A 108 -5.80 5.29 -21.28
N TYR A 109 -4.98 6.02 -22.00
CA TYR A 109 -5.26 6.43 -23.37
C TYR A 109 -4.17 5.94 -24.31
N SER A 110 -4.58 5.20 -25.35
CA SER A 110 -3.71 4.75 -26.45
C SER A 110 -3.55 5.89 -27.47
N LEU A 111 -2.43 6.59 -27.39
CA LEU A 111 -2.09 7.72 -28.28
C LEU A 111 -1.82 7.21 -29.71
N ALA A 112 -1.13 6.07 -29.83
CA ALA A 112 -0.79 5.38 -31.07
C ALA A 112 -0.63 3.89 -30.79
N ASP A 113 -0.43 3.06 -31.83
CA ASP A 113 -0.33 1.60 -31.72
C ASP A 113 0.68 1.10 -30.68
N HIS A 114 1.74 1.88 -30.46
CA HIS A 114 2.82 1.53 -29.53
C HIS A 114 2.99 2.51 -28.39
N LEU A 115 2.14 3.54 -28.29
CA LEU A 115 2.30 4.62 -27.31
C LEU A 115 1.04 4.81 -26.48
N SER A 116 1.17 4.69 -25.18
CA SER A 116 0.09 4.88 -24.22
C SER A 116 0.43 5.92 -23.16
N LEU A 117 -0.57 6.65 -22.72
CA LEU A 117 -0.53 7.62 -21.64
C LEU A 117 -1.46 7.16 -20.53
N ALA A 118 -0.98 7.12 -19.30
CA ALA A 118 -1.78 6.85 -18.11
C ALA A 118 -1.71 8.03 -17.14
N VAL A 119 -2.86 8.38 -16.58
CA VAL A 119 -2.99 9.37 -15.51
C VAL A 119 -3.78 8.72 -14.38
N ALA A 120 -3.32 8.88 -13.14
CA ALA A 120 -4.04 8.39 -11.97
C ALA A 120 -3.95 9.40 -10.84
N GLU A 121 -5.02 9.45 -10.05
CA GLU A 121 -5.08 10.18 -8.79
C GLU A 121 -5.61 9.26 -7.71
N ASP A 122 -4.82 9.12 -6.63
CA ASP A 122 -5.18 8.39 -5.43
C ASP A 122 -5.33 9.35 -4.26
N TYR A 123 -6.38 9.21 -3.51
CA TYR A 123 -6.64 10.00 -2.32
C TYR A 123 -6.91 9.12 -1.11
N PHE A 124 -6.19 9.37 -0.01
CA PHE A 124 -6.31 8.63 1.24
C PHE A 124 -6.65 9.56 2.39
N ILE A 125 -7.51 9.09 3.28
CA ILE A 125 -7.72 9.67 4.60
C ILE A 125 -7.48 8.57 5.62
N ASN A 126 -6.41 8.68 6.41
CA ASN A 126 -6.09 7.75 7.48
C ASN A 126 -6.30 8.43 8.84
N SER A 127 -6.89 7.74 9.79
CA SER A 127 -7.00 8.21 11.17
C SER A 127 -6.61 7.13 12.15
N LEU A 128 -5.98 7.54 13.26
CA LEU A 128 -5.67 6.69 14.40
C LEU A 128 -6.35 7.26 15.63
N ASP A 129 -7.07 6.39 16.34
CA ASP A 129 -7.62 6.62 17.67
C ASP A 129 -7.08 5.53 18.61
N ASN A 130 -6.73 5.86 19.83
CA ASN A 130 -6.26 4.92 20.84
C ASN A 130 -6.53 5.39 22.27
N THR A 131 -6.36 4.49 23.23
CA THR A 131 -6.55 4.76 24.68
C THR A 131 -5.27 5.16 25.38
N ILE A 132 -4.17 5.37 24.66
CA ILE A 132 -2.89 5.76 25.24
C ILE A 132 -2.99 7.19 25.75
N PRO A 133 -2.50 7.50 26.98
CA PRO A 133 -2.41 8.86 27.47
C PRO A 133 -1.65 9.75 26.48
N GLU A 134 -2.15 10.97 26.25
CA GLU A 134 -1.52 11.98 25.37
C GLU A 134 -1.49 11.62 23.88
N CYS A 135 -2.30 10.66 23.42
CA CYS A 135 -2.44 10.39 21.99
C CYS A 135 -2.81 11.66 21.23
N PRO A 136 -2.11 11.99 20.14
CA PRO A 136 -2.42 13.19 19.34
C PRO A 136 -3.62 13.03 18.42
N PHE A 137 -4.24 11.84 18.27
CA PHE A 137 -5.36 11.52 17.38
C PHE A 137 -5.11 12.02 15.95
N PRO A 138 -4.07 11.51 15.28
CA PRO A 138 -3.67 12.03 13.99
C PRO A 138 -4.67 11.65 12.89
N LYS A 139 -4.88 12.59 11.96
CA LYS A 139 -5.63 12.39 10.73
C LYS A 139 -4.77 12.84 9.55
N ARG A 140 -4.37 11.89 8.71
CA ARG A 140 -3.49 12.12 7.55
C ARG A 140 -4.32 12.13 6.27
N TYR A 141 -4.06 13.11 5.44
CA TYR A 141 -4.58 13.24 4.09
C TYR A 141 -3.44 13.08 3.11
N THR A 142 -3.57 12.18 2.17
CA THR A 142 -2.55 11.89 1.16
C THR A 142 -3.18 11.97 -0.22
N SER A 143 -2.56 12.75 -1.12
CA SER A 143 -2.87 12.78 -2.55
C SER A 143 -1.64 12.30 -3.32
N LEU A 144 -1.85 11.37 -4.23
CA LEU A 144 -0.84 10.81 -5.13
C LEU A 144 -1.31 11.01 -6.56
N THR A 145 -0.64 11.90 -7.30
CA THR A 145 -0.91 12.12 -8.72
C THR A 145 0.17 11.44 -9.54
N ALA A 146 -0.20 10.49 -10.37
CA ALA A 146 0.71 9.76 -11.24
C ALA A 146 0.46 10.07 -12.71
N LEU A 147 1.55 10.32 -13.45
CA LEU A 147 1.57 10.44 -14.89
C LEU A 147 2.55 9.40 -15.44
N ALA A 148 2.16 8.59 -16.41
CA ALA A 148 3.04 7.61 -17.02
C ALA A 148 2.87 7.58 -18.54
N ILE A 149 3.98 7.45 -19.24
CA ILE A 149 4.03 7.22 -20.69
C ILE A 149 4.73 5.90 -20.92
N GLN A 150 4.12 5.04 -21.73
CA GLN A 150 4.68 3.77 -22.14
C GLN A 150 4.77 3.67 -23.63
N TYR A 151 5.96 3.36 -24.12
CA TYR A 151 6.20 2.85 -25.45
C TYR A 151 6.37 1.33 -25.40
N LYS A 152 5.64 0.59 -26.25
CA LYS A 152 5.69 -0.89 -26.28
C LYS A 152 5.56 -1.40 -27.69
N ASP A 153 6.63 -2.05 -28.17
CA ASP A 153 6.64 -2.84 -29.40
C ASP A 153 7.20 -4.25 -29.12
N PRO A 154 7.26 -5.18 -30.11
CA PRO A 154 7.77 -6.53 -29.90
C PRO A 154 9.21 -6.61 -29.38
N ARG A 155 10.05 -5.60 -29.59
CA ARG A 155 11.46 -5.57 -29.18
C ARG A 155 11.70 -4.71 -27.97
N LEU A 156 10.99 -3.59 -27.81
CA LEU A 156 11.26 -2.57 -26.81
C LEU A 156 10.00 -2.29 -25.99
N THR A 157 10.16 -2.28 -24.68
CA THR A 157 9.19 -1.69 -23.76
C THR A 157 9.93 -0.64 -22.92
N ALA A 158 9.50 0.60 -23.02
CA ALA A 158 10.03 1.73 -22.24
C ALA A 158 8.86 2.39 -21.50
N THR A 159 9.01 2.59 -20.20
CA THR A 159 8.00 3.29 -19.38
C THR A 159 8.71 4.40 -18.59
N THR A 160 8.17 5.58 -18.66
CA THR A 160 8.57 6.72 -17.83
C THR A 160 7.38 7.16 -17.01
N SER A 161 7.56 7.38 -15.73
CA SER A 161 6.51 7.88 -14.85
C SER A 161 7.01 8.95 -13.89
N LEU A 162 6.10 9.81 -13.48
CA LEU A 162 6.31 10.85 -12.48
C LEU A 162 5.19 10.73 -11.46
N LEU A 163 5.56 10.53 -10.19
CA LEU A 163 4.63 10.50 -9.06
C LEU A 163 4.78 11.79 -8.25
N GLY A 164 3.71 12.58 -8.20
CA GLY A 164 3.54 13.68 -7.26
C GLY A 164 2.92 13.17 -5.97
N THR A 165 3.56 13.42 -4.84
CA THR A 165 3.06 13.09 -3.50
C THR A 165 2.80 14.38 -2.73
N TYR A 166 1.62 14.53 -2.18
CA TYR A 166 1.27 15.57 -1.21
C TYR A 166 0.66 14.96 0.02
N ILE A 167 1.19 15.28 1.22
CA ILE A 167 0.73 14.75 2.48
C ILE A 167 0.59 15.89 3.48
N THR A 168 -0.57 15.95 4.12
CA THR A 168 -0.85 16.85 5.24
C THR A 168 -1.45 16.06 6.40
N GLU A 169 -1.17 16.47 7.62
CA GLU A 169 -1.68 15.83 8.83
C GLU A 169 -2.32 16.88 9.74
N ASN A 170 -3.44 16.51 10.34
CA ASN A 170 -4.05 17.23 11.45
C ASN A 170 -3.94 16.38 12.71
N VAL A 171 -3.74 17.03 13.86
CA VAL A 171 -3.71 16.39 15.17
C VAL A 171 -4.66 17.14 16.09
N GLU A 172 -5.33 16.43 17.01
CA GLU A 172 -6.20 17.07 18.00
C GLU A 172 -5.40 17.61 19.19
N ARG A 173 -4.20 17.04 19.44
CA ARG A 173 -3.31 17.43 20.55
C ARG A 173 -1.87 17.49 20.04
N GLY A 174 -1.12 18.47 20.55
CA GLY A 174 0.29 18.68 20.19
C GLY A 174 0.47 19.41 18.86
N ASP A 175 1.71 19.43 18.40
CA ASP A 175 2.10 20.13 17.18
C ASP A 175 1.83 19.29 15.93
N ARG A 176 1.25 19.93 14.93
CA ARG A 176 1.01 19.34 13.63
C ARG A 176 2.34 19.20 12.86
N PRO A 177 2.64 18.02 12.29
CA PRO A 177 3.78 17.88 11.39
C PRO A 177 3.65 18.79 10.16
N SER A 178 4.78 19.25 9.63
CA SER A 178 4.78 20.04 8.38
C SER A 178 4.30 19.22 7.18
N ASP A 179 3.66 19.89 6.24
CA ASP A 179 3.23 19.28 4.97
C ASP A 179 4.43 18.73 4.20
N ARG A 180 4.23 17.61 3.53
CA ARG A 180 5.26 16.92 2.77
C ARG A 180 4.88 16.89 1.30
N LYS A 181 5.81 17.30 0.44
CA LYS A 181 5.65 17.32 -1.02
C LYS A 181 6.86 16.65 -1.67
N ARG A 182 6.60 15.79 -2.64
CA ARG A 182 7.69 15.11 -3.38
C ARG A 182 7.26 14.84 -4.82
N LEU A 183 8.21 14.97 -5.74
CA LEU A 183 8.14 14.42 -7.09
C LEU A 183 9.13 13.27 -7.17
N SER A 184 8.65 12.10 -7.57
CA SER A 184 9.43 10.87 -7.65
C SER A 184 9.38 10.33 -9.08
N PRO A 185 10.43 10.55 -9.89
CA PRO A 185 10.51 10.00 -11.23
C PRO A 185 10.91 8.52 -11.20
N ALA A 186 10.39 7.77 -12.19
CA ALA A 186 10.84 6.42 -12.46
C ALA A 186 10.92 6.16 -13.97
N VAL A 187 11.91 5.39 -14.37
CA VAL A 187 12.11 4.96 -15.76
C VAL A 187 12.40 3.47 -15.77
N SER A 188 11.79 2.74 -16.67
CA SER A 188 12.10 1.34 -16.91
C SER A 188 12.24 1.06 -18.40
N LEU A 189 13.21 0.24 -18.74
CA LEU A 189 13.51 -0.20 -20.08
C LEU A 189 13.64 -1.71 -20.13
N SER A 190 13.03 -2.34 -21.12
CA SER A 190 13.17 -3.76 -21.41
C SER A 190 13.34 -3.95 -22.90
N TRP A 191 14.53 -4.36 -23.32
CA TRP A 191 14.90 -4.46 -24.73
C TRP A 191 15.27 -5.90 -25.07
N ARG A 192 14.55 -6.48 -26.07
CA ARG A 192 14.90 -7.76 -26.69
C ARG A 192 15.97 -7.52 -27.74
N VAL A 193 17.24 -7.76 -27.37
CA VAL A 193 18.41 -7.51 -28.21
C VAL A 193 18.45 -8.51 -29.38
N LEU A 194 18.19 -9.80 -29.09
CA LEU A 194 18.22 -10.89 -30.05
C LEU A 194 16.83 -11.52 -30.14
N SER A 195 16.19 -11.41 -31.30
CA SER A 195 14.84 -11.94 -31.52
C SER A 195 14.84 -13.48 -31.48
N ASP A 196 15.87 -14.09 -32.06
CA ASP A 196 15.94 -15.54 -32.27
C ASP A 196 16.35 -16.32 -31.00
N HIS A 197 16.94 -15.64 -30.00
CA HIS A 197 17.48 -16.28 -28.81
C HIS A 197 16.79 -15.81 -27.51
N ASN A 198 15.66 -15.09 -27.63
CA ASN A 198 14.95 -14.53 -26.48
C ASN A 198 15.87 -13.84 -25.44
N PHE A 199 16.91 -13.16 -25.93
CA PHE A 199 17.82 -12.42 -25.07
C PHE A 199 17.28 -11.01 -24.81
N ARG A 200 17.04 -10.69 -23.53
CA ARG A 200 16.42 -9.44 -23.09
C ARG A 200 17.29 -8.74 -22.05
N LEU A 201 17.60 -7.48 -22.28
CA LEU A 201 18.20 -6.57 -21.32
C LEU A 201 17.12 -5.74 -20.64
N ARG A 202 17.32 -5.47 -19.35
CA ARG A 202 16.45 -4.61 -18.54
C ARG A 202 17.28 -3.61 -17.78
N ALA A 203 16.79 -2.38 -17.71
CA ALA A 203 17.36 -1.33 -16.87
C ALA A 203 16.20 -0.58 -16.20
N SER A 204 16.38 -0.16 -14.97
CA SER A 204 15.41 0.72 -14.33
C SER A 204 16.08 1.69 -13.36
N TYR A 205 15.46 2.85 -13.26
CA TYR A 205 15.73 3.89 -12.28
C TYR A 205 14.45 4.22 -11.54
N LYS A 206 14.51 4.38 -10.23
CA LYS A 206 13.36 4.77 -9.40
C LYS A 206 13.80 5.62 -8.21
N ASP A 207 13.18 6.79 -8.06
CA ASP A 207 13.21 7.58 -6.82
C ASP A 207 12.07 7.10 -5.92
N ILE A 208 12.38 6.78 -4.66
CA ILE A 208 11.44 6.26 -3.68
C ILE A 208 11.34 7.26 -2.54
N PHE A 209 10.10 7.56 -2.15
CA PHE A 209 9.76 8.39 -1.02
C PHE A 209 8.74 7.66 -0.15
N ARG A 210 9.05 7.49 1.14
CA ARG A 210 8.17 6.85 2.11
C ARG A 210 8.04 7.72 3.35
N VAL A 211 6.82 7.96 3.77
CA VAL A 211 6.50 8.66 5.02
C VAL A 211 6.36 7.64 6.14
N PRO A 212 6.83 7.93 7.36
CA PRO A 212 6.60 7.08 8.52
C PRO A 212 5.12 6.76 8.73
N THR A 213 4.82 5.53 9.12
CA THR A 213 3.46 5.10 9.46
C THR A 213 3.03 5.70 10.80
N PHE A 214 1.75 5.62 11.12
CA PHE A 214 1.28 6.01 12.46
C PHE A 214 1.92 5.17 13.57
N ASN A 215 2.23 3.89 13.29
CA ASN A 215 2.93 3.05 14.25
C ASN A 215 4.36 3.53 14.50
N ASP A 216 5.07 3.96 13.46
CA ASP A 216 6.43 4.50 13.59
C ASP A 216 6.45 5.80 14.40
N LEU A 217 5.41 6.62 14.27
CA LEU A 217 5.31 7.93 14.91
C LEU A 217 4.71 7.87 16.33
N TYR A 218 3.65 7.06 16.52
CA TYR A 218 2.76 7.16 17.67
C TYR A 218 2.62 5.86 18.47
N TYR A 219 3.43 4.83 18.18
CA TYR A 219 3.39 3.61 18.97
C TYR A 219 3.96 3.85 20.38
N LEU A 220 3.27 3.33 21.39
CA LEU A 220 3.64 3.52 22.79
C LEU A 220 5.09 3.09 23.06
N ARG A 221 5.90 3.96 23.68
CA ARG A 221 7.30 3.79 24.09
C ARG A 221 8.35 3.71 22.98
N ILE A 222 8.00 3.41 21.74
CA ILE A 222 8.97 3.27 20.62
C ILE A 222 8.65 4.19 19.44
N GLY A 223 7.47 4.81 19.41
CA GLY A 223 7.13 5.81 18.39
C GLY A 223 7.98 7.06 18.54
N ASN A 224 8.35 7.67 17.41
CA ASN A 224 9.12 8.90 17.36
C ASN A 224 8.49 9.87 16.36
N THR A 225 7.90 10.95 16.84
CA THR A 225 7.26 11.98 16.00
C THR A 225 8.24 12.79 15.16
N ASP A 226 9.55 12.75 15.48
CA ASP A 226 10.60 13.46 14.75
C ASP A 226 11.13 12.69 13.54
N LEU A 227 10.61 11.48 13.27
CA LEU A 227 11.03 10.68 12.13
C LEU A 227 10.80 11.43 10.82
N LYS A 228 11.86 11.49 10.03
CA LYS A 228 11.84 12.08 8.69
C LYS A 228 11.40 11.04 7.67
N PRO A 229 10.80 11.49 6.55
CA PRO A 229 10.53 10.60 5.43
C PRO A 229 11.81 9.93 4.90
N GLU A 230 11.69 8.66 4.60
CA GLU A 230 12.75 7.89 3.95
C GLU A 230 12.84 8.23 2.46
N ARG A 231 14.06 8.24 1.95
CA ARG A 231 14.36 8.45 0.52
C ARG A 231 15.34 7.40 0.07
N ALA A 232 15.06 6.79 -1.06
CA ALA A 232 15.97 5.85 -1.69
C ALA A 232 15.99 6.05 -3.19
N THR A 233 17.15 5.91 -3.79
CA THR A 233 17.31 5.90 -5.24
C THR A 233 17.77 4.51 -5.65
N GLN A 234 17.04 3.87 -6.54
CA GLN A 234 17.35 2.53 -7.01
C GLN A 234 17.74 2.55 -8.49
N TYR A 235 18.82 1.84 -8.79
CA TYR A 235 19.26 1.52 -10.14
C TYR A 235 19.33 0.00 -10.25
N ASN A 236 18.66 -0.56 -11.25
CA ASN A 236 18.67 -1.98 -11.51
C ASN A 236 19.06 -2.23 -12.96
N VAL A 237 19.96 -3.18 -13.17
CA VAL A 237 20.31 -3.71 -14.48
C VAL A 237 20.21 -5.23 -14.42
N GLY A 238 19.61 -5.83 -15.41
CA GLY A 238 19.40 -7.26 -15.47
C GLY A 238 19.34 -7.78 -16.89
N MET A 239 19.62 -9.06 -17.04
CA MET A 239 19.45 -9.77 -18.31
C MET A 239 18.66 -11.04 -18.09
N THR A 240 17.91 -11.44 -19.11
CA THR A 240 17.19 -12.69 -19.16
C THR A 240 17.48 -13.33 -20.50
N TRP A 241 17.88 -14.57 -20.47
CA TRP A 241 18.02 -15.41 -21.66
C TRP A 241 17.20 -16.67 -21.47
N SER A 242 16.42 -17.01 -22.49
CA SER A 242 15.68 -18.27 -22.54
C SER A 242 15.91 -18.92 -23.90
N GLY A 243 16.46 -20.13 -23.89
CA GLY A 243 16.74 -20.91 -25.10
C GLY A 243 17.13 -22.33 -24.73
N LEU A 244 17.07 -23.23 -25.70
CA LEU A 244 17.63 -24.56 -25.54
C LEU A 244 19.15 -24.46 -25.57
N LEU A 245 19.82 -25.02 -24.56
CA LEU A 245 21.26 -25.21 -24.58
C LEU A 245 21.56 -26.45 -25.44
N PRO A 246 22.21 -26.30 -26.61
CA PRO A 246 22.40 -27.41 -27.52
C PRO A 246 23.36 -28.50 -26.96
N PHE A 247 23.93 -28.27 -25.79
CA PHE A 247 24.89 -29.17 -25.17
C PHE A 247 24.34 -30.00 -23.99
N ILE A 248 23.08 -29.86 -23.65
CA ILE A 248 22.42 -30.62 -22.57
C ILE A 248 21.30 -31.45 -23.21
N ASN A 249 21.64 -32.51 -23.87
CA ASN A 249 20.76 -33.64 -24.16
C ASN A 249 20.79 -34.57 -22.96
N TYR A 250 19.75 -34.63 -22.15
CA TYR A 250 19.47 -35.74 -21.26
C TYR A 250 18.46 -36.68 -21.92
#